data_7c61244580ce31a0c833c601497be91a
#
_entry.id   7c61244580ce31a0c833c601497be91a
#
_cell.length_a   1.000
_cell.length_b   1.000
_cell.length_c   1.000
_cell.angle_alpha   90.00
_cell.angle_beta   90.00
_cell.angle_gamma   90.00
#
_symmetry.space_group_name_H-M   'P 1'
#
loop_
_entity.id
_entity.type
_entity.pdbx_description
1 polymer ?
#
loop_
_entity_poly.entity_id
_entity_poly.type
_entity_poly.pdbx_seq_one_letter_code
_entity_poly.pdbx_strand_id
1 'polypeptide(L)'
;MARVKVLMTLRGLVSVVILLWTATPMEGGDVHVTCGFSEDCVLPCSFLPGSEEVIHWMKLEDKDVTVHSYYYSTDQFKEQSQRYRGRTALFNDQIPKGNASLLLRGITLQDQGRYKCYTSTIKGNMESFINIAVEAPVRLVDIQLSDDIITCSSTGIYAEPKLTWSTDPPSDLSFDPGTIQNSTSIKVDDQGLYDITSTKQFSRNLTNICTVTSGTVERTATLKQQDPVQGSLSSEVSIPCSVSQSDLLTFDLTWTFKQIVTILTSTSTNGTAQMYVVDKWKEQVQNLSDSGSLQLHKLTMVHQGTYSCELSTARDTHLILTYLQITPDKLSDVSDGLSPGSITGIIIAAVIIAAVICYLLRGFLAKYKSNMGI
;
A
#
# COMPACT_ATOMS: atom_id res chain seq x y z
N MET A 1 45.06 -3.85 -15.50
CA MET A 1 45.66 -5.14 -15.91
C MET A 1 45.58 -5.26 -17.42
N ALA A 2 46.68 -5.15 -18.11
CA ALA A 2 46.74 -5.29 -19.56
C ALA A 2 46.79 -6.78 -19.95
N ARG A 3 45.83 -7.23 -20.76
CA ARG A 3 45.87 -8.57 -21.37
C ARG A 3 46.58 -8.50 -22.71
N VAL A 4 47.68 -9.21 -22.83
CA VAL A 4 48.38 -9.44 -24.09
C VAL A 4 47.74 -10.64 -24.78
N LYS A 5 47.19 -10.47 -25.99
CA LYS A 5 46.82 -11.59 -26.88
C LYS A 5 47.90 -11.79 -27.92
N VAL A 6 48.52 -12.97 -27.90
CA VAL A 6 49.44 -13.42 -28.93
C VAL A 6 48.65 -14.25 -29.95
N LEU A 7 48.65 -13.83 -31.22
CA LEU A 7 48.13 -14.63 -32.34
C LEU A 7 49.31 -15.30 -33.05
N MET A 8 49.35 -16.67 -33.07
CA MET A 8 50.29 -17.45 -33.88
C MET A 8 49.63 -17.80 -35.22
N THR A 9 50.21 -17.38 -36.33
CA THR A 9 49.88 -17.89 -37.67
C THR A 9 50.95 -18.89 -38.15
N LEU A 10 50.47 -20.05 -38.63
CA LEU A 10 51.28 -21.14 -39.17
C LEU A 10 51.86 -20.74 -40.56
N ARG A 11 53.04 -20.21 -40.59
CA ARG A 11 54.06 -20.34 -41.65
C ARG A 11 55.27 -19.43 -41.31
N GLY A 12 56.21 -19.98 -40.65
CA GLY A 12 57.66 -19.73 -40.74
C GLY A 12 58.22 -18.28 -40.61
N LEU A 13 57.44 -17.25 -40.14
CA LEU A 13 57.97 -15.92 -39.82
C LEU A 13 57.19 -15.38 -38.63
N VAL A 14 57.86 -15.32 -37.48
CA VAL A 14 57.29 -14.72 -36.27
C VAL A 14 57.36 -13.20 -36.40
N SER A 15 56.28 -12.56 -36.86
CA SER A 15 56.13 -11.11 -36.74
C SER A 15 55.42 -10.83 -35.43
N VAL A 16 56.14 -10.37 -34.42
CA VAL A 16 55.56 -9.86 -33.17
C VAL A 16 55.04 -8.48 -33.44
N VAL A 17 53.74 -8.36 -33.70
CA VAL A 17 53.05 -7.05 -33.73
C VAL A 17 52.68 -6.71 -32.29
N ILE A 18 53.49 -5.88 -31.63
CA ILE A 18 53.14 -5.25 -30.37
C ILE A 18 52.18 -4.12 -30.70
N LEU A 19 50.87 -4.39 -30.61
CA LEU A 19 49.88 -3.33 -30.55
C LEU A 19 49.96 -2.68 -29.16
N LEU A 20 50.73 -1.59 -29.10
CA LEU A 20 50.67 -0.65 -27.99
C LEU A 20 49.28 0.01 -28.06
N TRP A 21 48.32 -0.52 -27.27
CA TRP A 21 47.15 0.22 -26.90
C TRP A 21 47.65 1.35 -25.99
N THR A 22 47.77 2.55 -26.54
CA THR A 22 47.79 3.74 -25.75
C THR A 22 46.46 3.80 -25.02
N ALA A 23 46.48 3.48 -23.73
CA ALA A 23 45.40 3.78 -22.85
C ALA A 23 45.28 5.33 -22.90
N THR A 24 44.37 5.84 -23.73
CA THR A 24 43.90 7.21 -23.55
C THR A 24 43.38 7.25 -22.10
N PRO A 25 43.83 8.24 -21.29
CA PRO A 25 43.18 8.45 -20.02
C PRO A 25 41.71 8.60 -20.38
N MET A 26 40.83 7.72 -19.89
CA MET A 26 39.41 8.00 -19.90
C MET A 26 39.27 9.28 -19.09
N GLU A 27 38.95 10.38 -19.77
CA GLU A 27 38.40 11.55 -19.08
C GLU A 27 37.28 11.01 -18.24
N GLY A 28 37.50 10.99 -16.90
CA GLY A 28 36.55 10.46 -15.96
C GLY A 28 35.29 11.30 -16.04
N GLY A 29 34.24 10.77 -16.68
CA GLY A 29 32.94 11.38 -16.67
C GLY A 29 32.47 11.56 -15.22
N ASP A 30 31.59 12.52 -14.98
CA ASP A 30 30.98 12.77 -13.67
C ASP A 30 30.36 11.45 -13.14
N VAL A 31 30.57 11.16 -11.86
CA VAL A 31 29.91 10.05 -11.16
C VAL A 31 28.50 10.50 -10.81
N HIS A 32 27.50 9.74 -11.23
CA HIS A 32 26.10 10.00 -10.88
C HIS A 32 25.72 9.22 -9.62
N VAL A 33 25.18 9.92 -8.63
CA VAL A 33 24.71 9.34 -7.36
C VAL A 33 23.26 9.78 -7.15
N THR A 34 22.39 8.80 -6.94
CA THR A 34 21.00 9.06 -6.54
C THR A 34 20.89 8.93 -5.02
N CYS A 35 20.35 9.96 -4.37
CA CYS A 35 20.20 10.06 -2.92
C CYS A 35 18.71 10.16 -2.56
N GLY A 36 18.26 9.38 -1.60
CA GLY A 36 16.91 9.50 -1.07
C GLY A 36 16.72 10.77 -0.23
N PHE A 37 15.62 11.45 -0.42
CA PHE A 37 15.26 12.62 0.40
C PHE A 37 15.18 12.25 1.89
N SER A 38 15.73 13.08 2.76
CA SER A 38 15.89 12.88 4.21
C SER A 38 16.81 11.72 4.62
N GLU A 39 17.41 11.00 3.67
CA GLU A 39 18.34 9.90 3.93
C GLU A 39 19.79 10.38 4.01
N ASP A 40 20.68 9.53 4.49
CA ASP A 40 22.11 9.75 4.45
C ASP A 40 22.68 9.22 3.12
N CYS A 41 23.59 9.98 2.51
CA CYS A 41 24.14 9.65 1.20
C CYS A 41 25.67 9.71 1.20
N VAL A 42 26.32 8.73 0.57
CA VAL A 42 27.78 8.71 0.44
C VAL A 42 28.18 9.14 -0.96
N LEU A 43 28.97 10.19 -1.06
CA LEU A 43 29.54 10.69 -2.29
C LEU A 43 30.95 10.09 -2.47
N PRO A 44 31.19 9.23 -3.49
CA PRO A 44 32.45 8.53 -3.63
C PRO A 44 33.57 9.45 -4.11
N CYS A 45 34.73 9.34 -3.49
CA CYS A 45 35.95 10.01 -3.95
C CYS A 45 37.15 9.17 -3.52
N SER A 46 38.00 8.81 -4.48
CA SER A 46 39.24 8.05 -4.26
C SER A 46 40.43 8.84 -4.75
N PHE A 47 41.57 8.69 -4.06
CA PHE A 47 42.82 9.36 -4.43
C PHE A 47 44.05 8.43 -4.20
N LEU A 48 45.21 8.84 -4.71
CA LEU A 48 46.46 8.14 -4.45
C LEU A 48 46.94 8.45 -3.02
N PRO A 49 46.97 7.46 -2.12
CA PRO A 49 47.36 7.70 -0.74
C PRO A 49 48.84 8.18 -0.65
N GLY A 50 49.10 9.15 0.21
CA GLY A 50 50.39 9.75 0.46
C GLY A 50 50.35 10.58 1.74
N SER A 51 51.47 11.15 2.18
CA SER A 51 51.51 12.10 3.29
C SER A 51 51.01 13.50 2.84
N GLU A 52 50.68 14.34 3.83
CA GLU A 52 50.20 15.71 3.66
C GLU A 52 48.86 15.76 2.92
N GLU A 53 47.91 14.91 3.35
CA GLU A 53 46.59 14.83 2.75
C GLU A 53 45.82 16.14 2.93
N VAL A 54 45.32 16.66 1.81
CA VAL A 54 44.36 17.77 1.74
C VAL A 54 43.17 17.31 0.96
N ILE A 55 41.97 17.47 1.54
CA ILE A 55 40.70 17.11 0.89
C ILE A 55 39.79 18.34 0.96
N HIS A 56 39.24 18.73 -0.20
CA HIS A 56 38.20 19.77 -0.27
C HIS A 56 37.01 19.25 -1.06
N TRP A 57 35.85 19.31 -0.43
CA TRP A 57 34.56 19.09 -1.05
C TRP A 57 33.88 20.42 -1.29
N MET A 58 33.46 20.66 -2.53
CA MET A 58 32.80 21.88 -2.95
C MET A 58 31.56 21.53 -3.77
N LYS A 59 30.46 22.27 -3.59
CA LYS A 59 29.34 22.24 -4.51
C LYS A 59 29.54 23.34 -5.54
N LEU A 60 29.44 22.95 -6.81
CA LEU A 60 29.64 23.86 -7.94
C LEU A 60 28.31 24.55 -8.26
N GLU A 61 28.25 25.84 -7.97
CA GLU A 61 27.13 26.74 -8.26
C GLU A 61 27.74 28.02 -8.93
N ASP A 62 26.97 29.09 -9.03
CA ASP A 62 27.49 30.39 -9.53
C ASP A 62 28.73 30.88 -8.73
N LYS A 63 28.74 30.52 -7.44
CA LYS A 63 29.91 30.61 -6.57
C LYS A 63 30.11 29.29 -5.87
N ASP A 64 31.30 28.72 -5.98
CA ASP A 64 31.63 27.46 -5.33
C ASP A 64 31.36 27.55 -3.81
N VAL A 65 30.63 26.57 -3.29
CA VAL A 65 30.24 26.52 -1.89
C VAL A 65 31.05 25.46 -1.18
N THR A 66 31.79 25.82 -0.14
CA THR A 66 32.55 24.87 0.67
C THR A 66 31.62 23.93 1.46
N VAL A 67 31.70 22.63 1.13
CA VAL A 67 30.91 21.56 1.74
C VAL A 67 31.65 20.95 2.95
N HIS A 68 32.92 20.58 2.75
CA HIS A 68 33.78 20.02 3.79
C HIS A 68 35.25 20.21 3.41
N SER A 69 36.10 20.32 4.42
CA SER A 69 37.55 20.40 4.22
C SER A 69 38.27 19.58 5.27
N TYR A 70 39.37 18.94 4.88
CA TYR A 70 40.27 18.18 5.75
C TYR A 70 41.71 18.46 5.38
N TYR A 71 42.49 18.89 6.35
CA TYR A 71 43.95 19.05 6.23
C TYR A 71 44.56 19.13 7.63
N TYR A 72 45.88 18.95 7.72
CA TYR A 72 46.57 18.80 9.00
C TYR A 72 46.00 17.67 9.89
N SER A 73 45.61 16.56 9.24
CA SER A 73 45.05 15.37 9.88
C SER A 73 43.76 15.61 10.68
N THR A 74 42.99 16.65 10.36
CA THR A 74 41.74 16.98 11.04
C THR A 74 40.75 17.70 10.13
N ASP A 75 39.46 17.53 10.45
CA ASP A 75 38.37 18.25 9.76
C ASP A 75 38.46 19.76 10.05
N GLN A 76 38.16 20.57 9.07
CA GLN A 76 38.24 22.04 9.11
C GLN A 76 36.84 22.62 8.83
N PHE A 77 36.25 23.27 9.82
CA PHE A 77 34.88 23.78 9.72
C PHE A 77 34.79 25.32 9.58
N LYS A 78 35.94 26.03 9.61
CA LYS A 78 35.94 27.50 9.61
C LYS A 78 35.25 28.08 8.36
N GLU A 79 35.58 27.55 7.21
CA GLU A 79 35.06 28.02 5.91
C GLU A 79 33.86 27.19 5.42
N GLN A 80 33.40 26.22 6.21
CA GLN A 80 32.23 25.38 5.86
C GLN A 80 30.97 26.26 5.78
N SER A 81 30.24 26.12 4.67
CA SER A 81 28.93 26.76 4.52
C SER A 81 27.95 26.34 5.61
N GLN A 82 27.17 27.28 6.12
CA GLN A 82 26.18 27.05 7.16
C GLN A 82 25.21 25.91 6.85
N ARG A 83 24.84 25.75 5.57
CA ARG A 83 23.87 24.71 5.15
C ARG A 83 24.42 23.28 5.26
N TYR A 84 25.74 23.11 5.40
CA TYR A 84 26.39 21.81 5.55
C TYR A 84 26.86 21.52 6.96
N ARG A 85 26.76 22.48 7.89
CA ARG A 85 27.21 22.31 9.27
C ARG A 85 26.45 21.19 9.97
N GLY A 86 27.19 20.27 10.60
CA GLY A 86 26.66 19.11 11.31
C GLY A 86 26.13 17.99 10.42
N ARG A 87 26.16 18.18 9.06
CA ARG A 87 25.61 17.21 8.11
C ARG A 87 26.67 16.42 7.35
N THR A 88 27.94 16.77 7.49
CA THR A 88 29.03 16.17 6.72
C THR A 88 30.03 15.46 7.59
N ALA A 89 30.57 14.33 7.10
CA ALA A 89 31.69 13.63 7.71
C ALA A 89 32.53 12.91 6.65
N LEU A 90 33.84 12.81 6.87
CA LEU A 90 34.72 11.89 6.13
C LEU A 90 34.92 10.59 6.92
N PHE A 91 35.38 9.54 6.23
CA PHE A 91 35.76 8.29 6.86
C PHE A 91 37.24 8.36 7.23
N ASN A 92 37.55 9.06 8.34
CA ASN A 92 38.91 9.48 8.71
C ASN A 92 39.89 8.29 8.82
N ASP A 93 39.43 7.12 9.23
CA ASP A 93 40.23 5.86 9.28
C ASP A 93 40.55 5.29 7.88
N GLN A 94 39.84 5.76 6.85
CA GLN A 94 40.02 5.33 5.46
C GLN A 94 40.85 6.31 4.62
N ILE A 95 41.04 7.57 5.09
CA ILE A 95 41.82 8.58 4.37
C ILE A 95 43.24 8.07 4.06
N PRO A 96 44.00 7.47 5.01
CA PRO A 96 45.33 6.94 4.71
C PRO A 96 45.36 5.83 3.65
N LYS A 97 44.18 5.23 3.34
CA LYS A 97 43.99 4.23 2.30
C LYS A 97 43.58 4.81 0.95
N GLY A 98 43.44 6.14 0.85
CA GLY A 98 43.04 6.83 -0.38
C GLY A 98 41.53 7.00 -0.56
N ASN A 99 40.73 6.89 0.50
CA ASN A 99 39.30 7.11 0.50
C ASN A 99 38.98 8.50 1.06
N ALA A 100 38.49 9.41 0.21
CA ALA A 100 38.04 10.76 0.56
C ALA A 100 36.51 10.90 0.42
N SER A 101 35.77 9.79 0.40
CA SER A 101 34.32 9.82 0.25
C SER A 101 33.66 10.63 1.36
N LEU A 102 32.62 11.39 1.01
CA LEU A 102 31.87 12.26 1.90
C LEU A 102 30.53 11.61 2.27
N LEU A 103 30.27 11.47 3.57
CA LEU A 103 28.94 11.21 4.08
C LEU A 103 28.19 12.54 4.19
N LEU A 104 27.08 12.70 3.48
CA LEU A 104 26.15 13.84 3.56
C LEU A 104 24.83 13.35 4.16
N ARG A 105 24.46 13.87 5.33
CA ARG A 105 23.30 13.44 6.10
C ARG A 105 22.07 14.28 5.82
N GLY A 106 20.90 13.60 5.92
CA GLY A 106 19.59 14.25 5.82
C GLY A 106 19.45 15.04 4.53
N ILE A 107 19.55 14.37 3.40
CA ILE A 107 19.51 14.95 2.05
C ILE A 107 18.24 15.79 1.85
N THR A 108 18.42 16.97 1.26
CA THR A 108 17.36 17.89 0.85
C THR A 108 17.39 18.13 -0.65
N LEU A 109 16.32 18.66 -1.24
CA LEU A 109 16.30 19.01 -2.67
C LEU A 109 17.38 20.04 -3.04
N GLN A 110 17.77 20.90 -2.09
CA GLN A 110 18.84 21.88 -2.29
C GLN A 110 20.23 21.23 -2.43
N ASP A 111 20.40 19.97 -2.03
CA ASP A 111 21.66 19.26 -2.17
C ASP A 111 21.86 18.71 -3.59
N GLN A 112 20.82 18.68 -4.43
CA GLN A 112 20.92 18.28 -5.82
C GLN A 112 21.90 19.17 -6.58
N GLY A 113 22.70 18.56 -7.45
CA GLY A 113 23.64 19.29 -8.31
C GLY A 113 25.03 18.67 -8.38
N ARG A 114 25.99 19.42 -8.88
CA ARG A 114 27.35 18.97 -9.17
C ARG A 114 28.30 19.32 -8.04
N TYR A 115 29.05 18.32 -7.56
CA TYR A 115 30.05 18.44 -6.51
C TYR A 115 31.44 18.15 -7.07
N LYS A 116 32.44 18.78 -6.49
CA LYS A 116 33.85 18.53 -6.76
C LYS A 116 34.53 18.04 -5.50
N CYS A 117 35.17 16.91 -5.58
CA CYS A 117 36.15 16.42 -4.63
C CYS A 117 37.56 16.76 -5.15
N TYR A 118 38.28 17.65 -4.48
CA TYR A 118 39.68 17.92 -4.71
C TYR A 118 40.50 17.24 -3.62
N THR A 119 41.52 16.49 -4.05
CA THR A 119 42.47 15.84 -3.15
C THR A 119 43.88 16.14 -3.54
N SER A 120 44.75 16.32 -2.57
CA SER A 120 46.19 16.55 -2.80
C SER A 120 46.99 15.78 -1.74
N THR A 121 48.13 15.23 -2.19
CA THR A 121 49.15 14.58 -1.36
C THR A 121 50.51 14.94 -1.91
N ILE A 122 51.60 14.53 -1.23
CA ILE A 122 52.97 14.67 -1.75
C ILE A 122 53.17 14.02 -3.15
N LYS A 123 52.27 13.10 -3.54
CA LYS A 123 52.32 12.38 -4.83
C LYS A 123 51.61 13.10 -5.98
N GLY A 124 50.89 14.16 -5.69
CA GLY A 124 50.13 14.95 -6.65
C GLY A 124 48.70 15.25 -6.22
N ASN A 125 47.94 15.86 -7.10
CA ASN A 125 46.53 16.22 -6.87
C ASN A 125 45.61 15.48 -7.82
N MET A 126 44.36 15.33 -7.42
CA MET A 126 43.27 14.73 -8.22
C MET A 126 41.98 15.50 -8.00
N GLU A 127 41.16 15.55 -9.04
CA GLU A 127 39.78 16.07 -8.97
C GLU A 127 38.82 15.01 -9.46
N SER A 128 37.71 14.87 -8.75
CA SER A 128 36.58 14.01 -9.12
C SER A 128 35.30 14.81 -9.05
N PHE A 129 34.40 14.56 -9.99
CA PHE A 129 33.12 15.26 -10.06
C PHE A 129 31.97 14.28 -9.83
N ILE A 130 31.04 14.68 -9.01
CA ILE A 130 29.88 13.89 -8.58
C ILE A 130 28.62 14.69 -8.83
N ASN A 131 27.67 14.13 -9.58
CA ASN A 131 26.35 14.70 -9.79
C ASN A 131 25.36 14.00 -8.86
N ILE A 132 24.78 14.75 -7.92
CA ILE A 132 23.72 14.27 -7.04
C ILE A 132 22.36 14.53 -7.70
N ALA A 133 21.59 13.48 -7.88
CA ALA A 133 20.14 13.53 -8.09
C ALA A 133 19.44 13.16 -6.77
N VAL A 134 18.43 13.94 -6.39
CA VAL A 134 17.62 13.65 -5.21
C VAL A 134 16.31 13.03 -5.67
N GLU A 135 15.85 11.99 -4.98
CA GLU A 135 14.55 11.36 -5.23
C GLU A 135 13.76 11.15 -3.94
N ALA A 136 12.46 11.30 -4.03
CA ALA A 136 11.48 10.88 -3.04
C ALA A 136 10.38 10.11 -3.78
N PRO A 137 10.58 8.81 -4.05
CA PRO A 137 9.63 8.05 -4.84
C PRO A 137 8.30 7.87 -4.12
N VAL A 138 7.24 7.63 -4.88
CA VAL A 138 5.92 7.28 -4.35
C VAL A 138 6.06 6.07 -3.42
N ARG A 139 5.67 6.22 -2.16
CA ARG A 139 5.74 5.15 -1.14
C ARG A 139 4.39 4.48 -0.94
N LEU A 140 3.35 5.28 -0.82
CA LEU A 140 1.98 4.82 -0.56
C LEU A 140 1.01 5.63 -1.44
N VAL A 141 -0.01 4.95 -1.93
CA VAL A 141 -1.18 5.58 -2.55
C VAL A 141 -2.38 5.24 -1.67
N ASP A 142 -3.00 6.27 -1.12
CA ASP A 142 -4.22 6.17 -0.32
C ASP A 142 -5.46 6.26 -1.21
N ILE A 143 -6.50 5.49 -0.90
CA ILE A 143 -7.77 5.51 -1.61
C ILE A 143 -8.94 5.45 -0.63
N GLN A 144 -9.87 6.37 -0.74
CA GLN A 144 -11.00 6.51 0.18
C GLN A 144 -12.29 6.69 -0.60
N LEU A 145 -13.42 6.27 0.01
CA LEU A 145 -14.76 6.49 -0.52
C LEU A 145 -15.59 7.32 0.46
N SER A 146 -16.15 8.42 -0.01
CA SER A 146 -17.12 9.24 0.73
C SER A 146 -18.19 9.73 -0.23
N ASP A 147 -19.47 9.54 0.13
CA ASP A 147 -20.63 10.02 -0.65
C ASP A 147 -20.56 9.69 -2.15
N ASP A 148 -20.20 8.45 -2.48
CA ASP A 148 -20.02 7.96 -3.85
C ASP A 148 -18.88 8.66 -4.66
N ILE A 149 -18.01 9.41 -3.99
CA ILE A 149 -16.80 9.99 -4.56
C ILE A 149 -15.58 9.23 -4.04
N ILE A 150 -14.75 8.76 -4.95
CA ILE A 150 -13.44 8.19 -4.61
C ILE A 150 -12.44 9.32 -4.59
N THR A 151 -11.65 9.37 -3.52
CA THR A 151 -10.47 10.23 -3.43
C THR A 151 -9.22 9.35 -3.42
N CYS A 152 -8.27 9.65 -4.30
CA CYS A 152 -6.96 9.02 -4.34
C CYS A 152 -5.89 10.07 -4.07
N SER A 153 -4.94 9.77 -3.20
CA SER A 153 -3.88 10.71 -2.84
C SER A 153 -2.55 10.03 -2.55
N SER A 154 -1.48 10.78 -2.72
CA SER A 154 -0.14 10.41 -2.30
C SER A 154 0.67 11.66 -2.00
N THR A 155 1.58 11.61 -1.04
CA THR A 155 2.27 12.77 -0.49
C THR A 155 3.77 12.58 -0.42
N GLY A 156 4.51 13.70 -0.32
CA GLY A 156 5.95 13.70 -0.08
C GLY A 156 6.76 13.17 -1.26
N ILE A 157 6.37 13.45 -2.49
CA ILE A 157 6.93 12.86 -3.72
C ILE A 157 7.89 13.86 -4.39
N TYR A 158 8.98 13.34 -4.95
CA TYR A 158 9.86 14.02 -5.89
C TYR A 158 10.55 13.00 -6.85
N ALA A 159 10.55 13.21 -8.20
CA ALA A 159 10.03 14.34 -8.96
C ALA A 159 8.50 14.39 -9.03
N GLU A 160 7.99 15.43 -9.76
CA GLU A 160 6.56 15.69 -9.94
C GLU A 160 5.79 14.42 -10.35
N PRO A 161 4.76 14.02 -9.58
CA PRO A 161 4.01 12.79 -9.84
C PRO A 161 2.95 12.97 -10.92
N LYS A 162 2.57 11.84 -11.52
CA LYS A 162 1.40 11.71 -12.38
C LYS A 162 0.42 10.73 -11.77
N LEU A 163 -0.86 11.07 -11.76
CA LEU A 163 -1.95 10.19 -11.33
C LEU A 163 -2.84 9.84 -12.52
N THR A 164 -3.19 8.56 -12.63
CA THR A 164 -4.11 8.05 -13.63
C THR A 164 -5.15 7.13 -13.00
N TRP A 165 -6.36 7.15 -13.57
CA TRP A 165 -7.44 6.27 -13.19
C TRP A 165 -7.68 5.20 -14.24
N SER A 166 -8.04 4.01 -13.80
CA SER A 166 -8.52 2.92 -14.65
C SER A 166 -9.58 2.10 -13.92
N THR A 167 -10.16 1.12 -14.59
CA THR A 167 -11.12 0.17 -14.00
C THR A 167 -10.84 -1.24 -14.51
N ASP A 168 -11.24 -2.23 -13.71
CA ASP A 168 -11.25 -3.63 -14.09
C ASP A 168 -12.65 -4.25 -13.85
N PRO A 169 -13.32 -4.79 -14.88
CA PRO A 169 -12.92 -4.75 -16.29
C PRO A 169 -12.85 -3.33 -16.88
N PRO A 170 -12.05 -3.12 -17.93
CA PRO A 170 -11.95 -1.82 -18.61
C PRO A 170 -13.32 -1.34 -19.07
N SER A 171 -13.68 -0.09 -18.79
CA SER A 171 -14.93 0.51 -19.24
C SER A 171 -14.65 1.73 -20.11
N ASP A 172 -15.20 1.73 -21.33
CA ASP A 172 -15.09 2.85 -22.28
C ASP A 172 -15.84 4.12 -21.83
N LEU A 173 -16.70 3.99 -20.81
CA LEU A 173 -17.57 5.07 -20.32
C LEU A 173 -16.93 5.97 -19.25
N SER A 174 -15.71 5.69 -18.84
CA SER A 174 -15.21 6.26 -17.57
C SER A 174 -14.30 7.46 -17.71
N PHE A 175 -13.79 7.79 -18.89
CA PHE A 175 -12.69 8.75 -18.94
C PHE A 175 -12.86 9.78 -20.06
N ASP A 176 -13.66 10.81 -19.78
CA ASP A 176 -13.39 12.09 -20.42
C ASP A 176 -12.05 12.62 -19.83
N PRO A 177 -10.97 12.67 -20.63
CA PRO A 177 -9.67 13.16 -20.15
C PRO A 177 -9.75 14.56 -19.51
N GLY A 178 -10.73 15.38 -19.92
CA GLY A 178 -10.97 16.70 -19.35
C GLY A 178 -11.50 16.65 -17.93
N THR A 179 -12.35 15.68 -17.59
CA THR A 179 -12.92 15.53 -16.24
C THR A 179 -11.86 15.09 -15.22
N ILE A 180 -10.95 14.17 -15.61
CA ILE A 180 -9.86 13.73 -14.71
C ILE A 180 -8.88 14.86 -14.43
N GLN A 181 -8.48 15.61 -15.45
CA GLN A 181 -7.60 16.77 -15.27
C GLN A 181 -8.20 17.83 -14.33
N ASN A 182 -9.49 18.07 -14.41
CA ASN A 182 -10.19 19.02 -13.56
C ASN A 182 -10.35 18.56 -12.10
N SER A 183 -10.24 17.24 -11.85
CA SER A 183 -10.35 16.67 -10.49
C SER A 183 -9.01 16.47 -9.79
N THR A 184 -7.89 16.59 -10.51
CA THR A 184 -6.55 16.37 -9.96
C THR A 184 -5.94 17.69 -9.48
N SER A 185 -5.46 17.69 -8.24
CA SER A 185 -4.75 18.81 -7.60
C SER A 185 -3.35 18.37 -7.21
N ILE A 186 -2.37 19.18 -7.54
CA ILE A 186 -0.98 19.00 -7.11
C ILE A 186 -0.61 20.20 -6.23
N LYS A 187 -0.05 19.93 -5.07
CA LYS A 187 0.49 20.92 -4.14
C LYS A 187 1.96 20.67 -3.92
N VAL A 188 2.71 21.69 -3.60
CA VAL A 188 4.12 21.60 -3.24
C VAL A 188 4.24 22.07 -1.80
N ASP A 189 4.90 21.30 -0.96
CA ASP A 189 5.15 21.66 0.43
C ASP A 189 6.35 22.62 0.58
N ASP A 190 6.62 23.03 1.81
CA ASP A 190 7.73 23.96 2.14
C ASP A 190 9.12 23.34 1.85
N GLN A 191 9.21 22.03 1.68
CA GLN A 191 10.44 21.31 1.37
C GLN A 191 10.62 21.10 -0.14
N GLY A 192 9.61 21.46 -0.95
CA GLY A 192 9.58 21.29 -2.39
C GLY A 192 9.09 19.92 -2.86
N LEU A 193 8.50 19.12 -1.96
CA LEU A 193 7.91 17.84 -2.28
C LEU A 193 6.46 18.01 -2.75
N TYR A 194 6.03 17.11 -3.60
CA TYR A 194 4.70 17.13 -4.20
C TYR A 194 3.72 16.24 -3.45
N ASP A 195 2.52 16.79 -3.22
CA ASP A 195 1.33 16.09 -2.81
C ASP A 195 0.34 16.08 -3.97
N ILE A 196 -0.14 14.91 -4.36
CA ILE A 196 -1.11 14.75 -5.43
C ILE A 196 -2.41 14.17 -4.89
N THR A 197 -3.53 14.74 -5.30
CA THR A 197 -4.88 14.27 -4.93
C THR A 197 -5.76 14.34 -6.16
N SER A 198 -6.53 13.30 -6.39
CA SER A 198 -7.54 13.24 -7.47
C SER A 198 -8.82 12.60 -6.98
N THR A 199 -9.95 13.07 -7.52
CA THR A 199 -11.28 12.55 -7.18
C THR A 199 -12.01 12.09 -8.43
N LYS A 200 -12.83 11.04 -8.29
CA LYS A 200 -13.74 10.57 -9.35
C LYS A 200 -15.01 9.99 -8.76
N GLN A 201 -16.05 9.86 -9.59
CA GLN A 201 -17.27 9.14 -9.24
C GLN A 201 -16.99 7.65 -9.05
N PHE A 202 -17.57 7.05 -8.01
CA PHE A 202 -17.43 5.62 -7.72
C PHE A 202 -18.20 4.76 -8.72
N SER A 203 -17.50 3.82 -9.35
CA SER A 203 -18.09 2.80 -10.23
C SER A 203 -18.28 1.51 -9.44
N ARG A 204 -19.51 1.29 -8.91
CA ARG A 204 -19.82 0.23 -7.93
C ARG A 204 -19.53 -1.20 -8.41
N ASN A 205 -19.76 -1.48 -9.70
CA ASN A 205 -19.66 -2.83 -10.26
C ASN A 205 -18.27 -3.14 -10.83
N LEU A 206 -17.32 -2.23 -10.67
CA LEU A 206 -15.97 -2.32 -11.20
C LEU A 206 -14.94 -2.19 -10.08
N THR A 207 -13.78 -2.78 -10.26
CA THR A 207 -12.61 -2.41 -9.47
C THR A 207 -12.12 -1.05 -9.96
N ASN A 208 -12.15 -0.04 -9.10
CA ASN A 208 -11.60 1.27 -9.41
C ASN A 208 -10.12 1.28 -9.07
N ILE A 209 -9.29 1.73 -9.99
CA ILE A 209 -7.84 1.65 -9.89
C ILE A 209 -7.27 3.06 -10.03
N CYS A 210 -6.48 3.47 -9.04
CA CYS A 210 -5.70 4.70 -9.06
C CYS A 210 -4.22 4.34 -9.12
N THR A 211 -3.49 4.90 -10.08
CA THR A 211 -2.05 4.68 -10.24
C THR A 211 -1.32 6.01 -10.14
N VAL A 212 -0.32 6.08 -9.25
CA VAL A 212 0.56 7.24 -9.10
C VAL A 212 1.97 6.84 -9.52
N THR A 213 2.55 7.63 -10.42
CA THR A 213 3.91 7.42 -10.93
C THR A 213 4.79 8.62 -10.66
N SER A 214 6.04 8.38 -10.27
CA SER A 214 7.09 9.38 -10.19
C SER A 214 8.42 8.75 -10.59
N GLY A 215 9.08 9.31 -11.61
CA GLY A 215 10.27 8.70 -12.20
C GLY A 215 9.96 7.29 -12.74
N THR A 216 10.68 6.29 -12.24
CA THR A 216 10.50 4.87 -12.60
C THR A 216 9.63 4.10 -11.61
N VAL A 217 9.19 4.75 -10.54
CA VAL A 217 8.39 4.11 -9.48
C VAL A 217 6.91 4.33 -9.74
N GLU A 218 6.16 3.24 -9.70
CA GLU A 218 4.71 3.22 -9.83
C GLU A 218 4.12 2.51 -8.60
N ARG A 219 3.00 3.06 -8.08
CA ARG A 219 2.21 2.48 -6.99
C ARG A 219 0.74 2.59 -7.34
N THR A 220 0.00 1.59 -6.91
CA THR A 220 -1.42 1.46 -7.26
C THR A 220 -2.28 1.35 -6.01
N ALA A 221 -3.44 1.98 -6.04
CA ALA A 221 -4.49 1.75 -5.06
C ALA A 221 -5.77 1.29 -5.77
N THR A 222 -6.44 0.30 -5.23
CA THR A 222 -7.68 -0.25 -5.78
C THR A 222 -8.81 -0.15 -4.78
N LEU A 223 -10.01 0.16 -5.28
CA LEU A 223 -11.25 0.14 -4.52
C LEU A 223 -12.29 -0.72 -5.23
N LYS A 224 -12.80 -1.72 -4.51
CA LYS A 224 -13.82 -2.64 -5.00
C LYS A 224 -14.93 -2.81 -3.98
N GLN A 225 -16.17 -2.79 -4.43
CA GLN A 225 -17.31 -3.26 -3.65
C GLN A 225 -17.60 -4.72 -3.99
N GLN A 226 -17.70 -5.56 -2.98
CA GLN A 226 -18.09 -6.96 -3.12
C GLN A 226 -19.60 -7.14 -2.93
N ASP A 227 -20.11 -8.28 -3.37
CA ASP A 227 -21.50 -8.67 -3.12
C ASP A 227 -21.78 -8.74 -1.62
N PRO A 228 -23.01 -8.39 -1.20
CA PRO A 228 -23.39 -8.47 0.20
C PRO A 228 -23.25 -9.88 0.76
N VAL A 229 -22.71 -9.97 1.96
CA VAL A 229 -22.65 -11.22 2.74
C VAL A 229 -23.90 -11.31 3.60
N GLN A 230 -24.54 -12.50 3.62
CA GLN A 230 -25.70 -12.78 4.45
C GLN A 230 -25.27 -13.50 5.72
N GLY A 231 -25.80 -13.06 6.86
CA GLY A 231 -25.65 -13.71 8.16
C GLY A 231 -26.98 -13.81 8.87
N SER A 232 -27.08 -14.68 9.88
CA SER A 232 -28.19 -14.74 10.80
C SER A 232 -27.75 -14.35 12.21
N LEU A 233 -28.71 -14.08 13.09
CA LEU A 233 -28.42 -13.82 14.51
C LEU A 233 -27.65 -14.99 15.11
N SER A 234 -26.62 -14.70 15.89
CA SER A 234 -25.75 -15.67 16.56
C SER A 234 -24.99 -16.64 15.64
N SER A 235 -25.08 -16.47 14.31
CA SER A 235 -24.28 -17.27 13.36
C SER A 235 -22.83 -16.82 13.27
N GLU A 236 -22.00 -17.69 12.74
CA GLU A 236 -20.65 -17.36 12.30
C GLU A 236 -20.70 -16.84 10.86
N VAL A 237 -19.96 -15.77 10.57
CA VAL A 237 -19.89 -15.16 9.26
C VAL A 237 -18.44 -14.87 8.90
N SER A 238 -18.06 -15.20 7.68
CA SER A 238 -16.77 -14.84 7.11
C SER A 238 -16.96 -13.72 6.10
N ILE A 239 -16.30 -12.57 6.33
CA ILE A 239 -16.29 -11.44 5.40
C ILE A 239 -14.98 -11.51 4.63
N PRO A 240 -15.03 -11.70 3.29
CA PRO A 240 -13.82 -11.90 2.50
C PRO A 240 -13.01 -10.62 2.34
N CYS A 241 -11.67 -10.77 2.39
CA CYS A 241 -10.68 -9.79 1.95
C CYS A 241 -9.70 -10.52 1.05
N SER A 242 -10.10 -10.71 -0.22
CA SER A 242 -9.32 -11.51 -1.17
C SER A 242 -8.20 -10.69 -1.76
N VAL A 243 -6.98 -10.95 -1.35
CA VAL A 243 -5.76 -10.40 -1.94
C VAL A 243 -4.85 -11.56 -2.35
N SER A 244 -4.06 -11.36 -3.40
CA SER A 244 -3.12 -12.37 -3.89
C SER A 244 -2.13 -12.78 -2.81
N GLN A 245 -1.95 -14.08 -2.58
CA GLN A 245 -1.01 -14.62 -1.58
C GLN A 245 0.47 -14.27 -1.84
N SER A 246 0.82 -13.81 -3.04
CA SER A 246 2.20 -13.49 -3.41
C SER A 246 2.80 -12.30 -2.66
N ASP A 247 1.97 -11.44 -2.07
CA ASP A 247 2.39 -10.16 -1.48
C ASP A 247 2.38 -10.16 0.05
N LEU A 248 2.10 -11.30 0.68
CA LEU A 248 1.84 -11.42 2.12
C LEU A 248 3.08 -11.55 3.03
N LEU A 249 4.31 -11.35 2.52
CA LEU A 249 5.50 -11.37 3.38
C LEU A 249 5.59 -10.13 4.27
N THR A 250 5.14 -8.99 3.75
CA THR A 250 5.10 -7.72 4.48
C THR A 250 3.84 -6.96 4.07
N PHE A 251 2.91 -6.79 5.00
CA PHE A 251 1.66 -6.07 4.77
C PHE A 251 1.15 -5.41 6.04
N ASP A 252 0.32 -4.41 5.84
CA ASP A 252 -0.54 -3.81 6.86
C ASP A 252 -2.00 -4.03 6.45
N LEU A 253 -2.76 -4.67 7.34
CA LEU A 253 -4.18 -4.96 7.15
C LEU A 253 -5.00 -4.26 8.22
N THR A 254 -6.00 -3.52 7.81
CA THR A 254 -6.95 -2.86 8.71
C THR A 254 -8.38 -3.23 8.33
N TRP A 255 -9.13 -3.74 9.30
CA TRP A 255 -10.57 -3.91 9.19
C TRP A 255 -11.31 -2.80 9.92
N THR A 256 -12.27 -2.17 9.23
CA THR A 256 -13.14 -1.15 9.83
C THR A 256 -14.62 -1.44 9.62
N PHE A 257 -15.46 -0.94 10.52
CA PHE A 257 -16.91 -1.00 10.43
C PHE A 257 -17.46 0.40 10.15
N LYS A 258 -18.34 0.50 9.16
CA LYS A 258 -18.92 1.79 8.67
C LYS A 258 -17.83 2.81 8.29
N GLN A 259 -16.65 2.34 7.87
CA GLN A 259 -15.49 3.15 7.49
C GLN A 259 -14.95 4.10 8.59
N ILE A 260 -15.42 3.97 9.82
CA ILE A 260 -15.07 4.87 10.93
C ILE A 260 -14.51 4.09 12.12
N VAL A 261 -15.08 2.93 12.43
CA VAL A 261 -14.74 2.19 13.64
C VAL A 261 -13.75 1.08 13.29
N THR A 262 -12.53 1.20 13.74
CA THR A 262 -11.53 0.13 13.61
C THR A 262 -11.98 -1.10 14.41
N ILE A 263 -11.93 -2.27 13.76
CA ILE A 263 -12.22 -3.58 14.33
C ILE A 263 -10.92 -4.23 14.77
N LEU A 264 -9.99 -4.37 13.83
CA LEU A 264 -8.66 -4.93 14.08
C LEU A 264 -7.63 -4.36 13.11
N THR A 265 -6.37 -4.45 13.51
CA THR A 265 -5.21 -4.24 12.65
C THR A 265 -4.32 -5.48 12.71
N SER A 266 -3.68 -5.80 11.59
CA SER A 266 -2.69 -6.87 11.51
C SER A 266 -1.52 -6.40 10.66
N THR A 267 -0.32 -6.45 11.21
CA THR A 267 0.91 -6.12 10.50
C THR A 267 1.75 -7.38 10.33
N SER A 268 2.30 -7.60 9.16
CA SER A 268 3.23 -8.69 8.90
C SER A 268 4.59 -8.13 8.52
N THR A 269 5.63 -8.63 9.18
CA THR A 269 7.02 -8.36 8.81
C THR A 269 7.75 -9.69 8.69
N ASN A 270 8.37 -9.94 7.53
CA ASN A 270 9.09 -11.20 7.24
C ASN A 270 8.26 -12.47 7.50
N GLY A 271 6.96 -12.43 7.21
CA GLY A 271 6.06 -13.59 7.39
C GLY A 271 5.59 -13.83 8.82
N THR A 272 5.91 -12.93 9.76
CA THR A 272 5.36 -12.99 11.12
C THR A 272 4.27 -11.93 11.27
N ALA A 273 3.01 -12.37 11.38
CA ALA A 273 1.88 -11.48 11.55
C ALA A 273 1.61 -11.21 13.04
N GLN A 274 1.38 -9.94 13.37
CA GLN A 274 0.91 -9.49 14.68
C GLN A 274 -0.47 -8.86 14.51
N MET A 275 -1.47 -9.40 15.21
CA MET A 275 -2.85 -8.95 15.15
C MET A 275 -3.26 -8.27 16.46
N TYR A 276 -3.91 -7.13 16.35
CA TYR A 276 -4.53 -6.42 17.46
C TYR A 276 -6.02 -6.21 17.19
N VAL A 277 -6.87 -6.69 18.08
CA VAL A 277 -8.33 -6.50 18.04
C VAL A 277 -8.74 -5.45 19.04
N VAL A 278 -9.52 -4.45 18.60
CA VAL A 278 -10.05 -3.38 19.47
C VAL A 278 -11.02 -3.96 20.50
N ASP A 279 -10.97 -3.49 21.74
CA ASP A 279 -11.71 -4.06 22.89
C ASP A 279 -13.20 -4.26 22.62
N LYS A 280 -13.83 -3.31 21.91
CA LYS A 280 -15.25 -3.38 21.53
C LYS A 280 -15.63 -4.60 20.66
N TRP A 281 -14.65 -5.16 19.94
CA TRP A 281 -14.86 -6.21 18.95
C TRP A 281 -14.30 -7.56 19.38
N LYS A 282 -13.65 -7.64 20.55
CA LYS A 282 -13.04 -8.88 21.05
C LYS A 282 -14.02 -10.05 21.20
N GLU A 283 -15.27 -9.75 21.50
CA GLU A 283 -16.32 -10.77 21.61
C GLU A 283 -16.91 -11.20 20.27
N GLN A 284 -16.76 -10.40 19.23
CA GLN A 284 -17.30 -10.65 17.90
C GLN A 284 -16.25 -11.20 16.93
N VAL A 285 -14.99 -10.82 17.09
CA VAL A 285 -13.90 -11.33 16.24
C VAL A 285 -13.50 -12.71 16.72
N GLN A 286 -13.73 -13.72 15.88
CA GLN A 286 -13.32 -15.08 16.14
C GLN A 286 -11.89 -15.33 15.67
N ASN A 287 -11.59 -14.96 14.42
CA ASN A 287 -10.29 -15.17 13.81
C ASN A 287 -10.11 -14.26 12.57
N LEU A 288 -8.86 -14.18 12.10
CA LEU A 288 -8.46 -13.68 10.80
C LEU A 288 -7.88 -14.86 10.01
N SER A 289 -8.42 -15.12 8.82
CA SER A 289 -7.89 -16.20 7.98
C SER A 289 -6.56 -15.83 7.36
N ASP A 290 -5.80 -16.80 6.85
CA ASP A 290 -4.55 -16.58 6.13
C ASP A 290 -4.71 -15.69 4.88
N SER A 291 -5.93 -15.64 4.31
CA SER A 291 -6.28 -14.74 3.19
C SER A 291 -6.71 -13.34 3.65
N GLY A 292 -6.65 -13.01 4.94
CA GLY A 292 -7.09 -11.74 5.50
C GLY A 292 -8.60 -11.62 5.71
N SER A 293 -9.40 -12.69 5.49
CA SER A 293 -10.86 -12.66 5.70
C SER A 293 -11.20 -12.59 7.19
N LEU A 294 -12.14 -11.72 7.55
CA LEU A 294 -12.58 -11.49 8.91
C LEU A 294 -13.68 -12.50 9.29
N GLN A 295 -13.41 -13.30 10.31
CA GLN A 295 -14.39 -14.25 10.87
C GLN A 295 -15.05 -13.63 12.11
N LEU A 296 -16.38 -13.49 12.04
CA LEU A 296 -17.19 -12.89 13.09
C LEU A 296 -18.18 -13.92 13.64
N HIS A 297 -18.51 -13.79 14.93
CA HIS A 297 -19.52 -14.59 15.61
C HIS A 297 -20.33 -13.72 16.59
N LYS A 298 -21.36 -14.32 17.23
CA LYS A 298 -22.25 -13.62 18.20
C LYS A 298 -22.82 -12.31 17.63
N LEU A 299 -23.18 -12.32 16.37
CA LEU A 299 -23.67 -11.14 15.68
C LEU A 299 -25.09 -10.77 16.15
N THR A 300 -25.35 -9.48 16.17
CA THR A 300 -26.65 -8.86 16.44
C THR A 300 -26.96 -7.84 15.35
N MET A 301 -28.19 -7.33 15.29
CA MET A 301 -28.61 -6.35 14.28
C MET A 301 -27.73 -5.09 14.24
N VAL A 302 -27.06 -4.73 15.35
CA VAL A 302 -26.17 -3.54 15.38
C VAL A 302 -24.90 -3.72 14.55
N HIS A 303 -24.52 -4.97 14.26
CA HIS A 303 -23.35 -5.32 13.46
C HIS A 303 -23.67 -5.36 11.96
N GLN A 304 -24.93 -5.12 11.56
CA GLN A 304 -25.30 -4.94 10.15
C GLN A 304 -24.74 -3.63 9.61
N GLY A 305 -24.10 -3.69 8.43
CA GLY A 305 -23.52 -2.52 7.78
C GLY A 305 -22.33 -2.83 6.89
N THR A 306 -21.66 -1.77 6.44
CA THR A 306 -20.48 -1.89 5.58
C THR A 306 -19.23 -2.19 6.41
N TYR A 307 -18.53 -3.22 6.03
CA TYR A 307 -17.20 -3.57 6.50
C TYR A 307 -16.20 -3.21 5.41
N SER A 308 -15.07 -2.63 5.78
CA SER A 308 -13.98 -2.34 4.86
C SER A 308 -12.70 -3.04 5.30
N CYS A 309 -12.11 -3.74 4.36
CA CYS A 309 -10.78 -4.30 4.46
C CYS A 309 -9.83 -3.42 3.67
N GLU A 310 -8.84 -2.86 4.33
CA GLU A 310 -7.73 -2.14 3.71
C GLU A 310 -6.46 -2.95 3.91
N LEU A 311 -5.86 -3.37 2.81
CA LEU A 311 -4.58 -4.07 2.79
C LEU A 311 -3.56 -3.25 2.03
N SER A 312 -2.48 -2.87 2.69
CA SER A 312 -1.35 -2.16 2.09
C SER A 312 -0.11 -3.04 2.09
N THR A 313 0.54 -3.10 0.94
CA THR A 313 1.83 -3.76 0.73
C THR A 313 2.88 -2.73 0.32
N ALA A 314 4.12 -3.15 0.09
CA ALA A 314 5.16 -2.27 -0.44
C ALA A 314 4.85 -1.72 -1.85
N ARG A 315 3.88 -2.30 -2.57
CA ARG A 315 3.54 -1.94 -3.96
C ARG A 315 2.15 -1.37 -4.11
N ASP A 316 1.17 -1.97 -3.46
CA ASP A 316 -0.23 -1.74 -3.75
C ASP A 316 -1.04 -1.57 -2.47
N THR A 317 -2.11 -0.79 -2.55
CA THR A 317 -3.14 -0.66 -1.52
C THR A 317 -4.47 -1.17 -2.07
N HIS A 318 -5.15 -2.03 -1.33
CA HIS A 318 -6.44 -2.58 -1.70
C HIS A 318 -7.49 -2.23 -0.66
N LEU A 319 -8.53 -1.49 -1.06
CA LEU A 319 -9.69 -1.20 -0.23
C LEU A 319 -10.90 -1.99 -0.76
N ILE A 320 -11.37 -2.91 0.05
CA ILE A 320 -12.50 -3.79 -0.28
C ILE A 320 -13.66 -3.48 0.65
N LEU A 321 -14.81 -3.17 0.07
CA LEU A 321 -16.04 -2.86 0.79
C LEU A 321 -17.02 -4.02 0.67
N THR A 322 -17.54 -4.50 1.80
CA THR A 322 -18.52 -5.59 1.85
C THR A 322 -19.65 -5.22 2.79
N TYR A 323 -20.89 -5.29 2.32
CA TYR A 323 -22.06 -5.07 3.18
C TYR A 323 -22.47 -6.38 3.84
N LEU A 324 -22.50 -6.41 5.17
CA LEU A 324 -23.07 -7.52 5.94
C LEU A 324 -24.55 -7.24 6.20
N GLN A 325 -25.40 -8.12 5.70
CA GLN A 325 -26.84 -8.11 5.98
C GLN A 325 -27.16 -9.20 6.98
N ILE A 326 -27.77 -8.84 8.12
CA ILE A 326 -28.16 -9.78 9.15
C ILE A 326 -29.67 -10.01 9.07
N THR A 327 -30.06 -11.26 8.85
CA THR A 327 -31.46 -11.67 8.92
C THR A 327 -31.78 -12.17 10.32
N PRO A 328 -32.96 -11.81 10.89
CA PRO A 328 -33.44 -12.49 12.09
C PRO A 328 -33.47 -13.99 11.83
N ASP A 329 -33.11 -14.79 12.83
CA ASP A 329 -33.36 -16.22 12.76
C ASP A 329 -34.85 -16.38 12.40
N LYS A 330 -35.12 -17.09 11.31
CA LYS A 330 -36.51 -17.55 11.12
C LYS A 330 -36.85 -18.26 12.42
N LEU A 331 -37.74 -17.66 13.23
CA LEU A 331 -38.49 -18.51 14.14
C LEU A 331 -38.90 -19.67 13.25
N SER A 332 -38.36 -20.88 13.55
CA SER A 332 -38.94 -22.05 12.98
C SER A 332 -40.43 -21.86 13.16
N ASP A 333 -41.14 -21.66 12.04
CA ASP A 333 -42.58 -21.80 12.04
C ASP A 333 -42.81 -23.14 12.75
N VAL A 334 -43.01 -23.07 14.06
CA VAL A 334 -43.85 -24.03 14.73
C VAL A 334 -45.19 -23.73 14.10
N SER A 335 -45.37 -24.21 12.89
CA SER A 335 -46.66 -24.49 12.37
C SER A 335 -47.19 -25.60 13.29
N ASP A 336 -47.71 -25.21 14.47
CA ASP A 336 -48.78 -25.94 15.12
C ASP A 336 -50.00 -25.91 14.14
N GLY A 337 -49.74 -26.18 12.89
CA GLY A 337 -50.71 -26.56 11.90
C GLY A 337 -51.12 -27.98 12.33
N LEU A 338 -52.29 -28.09 12.97
CA LEU A 338 -52.99 -29.36 13.16
C LEU A 338 -52.80 -30.18 11.89
N SER A 339 -52.21 -31.36 12.00
CA SER A 339 -51.97 -32.22 10.86
C SER A 339 -53.29 -32.37 10.09
N PRO A 340 -53.27 -32.52 8.75
CA PRO A 340 -54.52 -32.73 7.97
C PRO A 340 -55.41 -33.81 8.57
N GLY A 341 -54.85 -34.81 9.24
CA GLY A 341 -55.59 -35.86 9.98
C GLY A 341 -56.27 -35.34 11.26
N SER A 342 -55.72 -34.34 11.96
CA SER A 342 -56.35 -33.73 13.13
C SER A 342 -57.56 -32.87 12.74
N ILE A 343 -57.47 -32.13 11.63
CA ILE A 343 -58.58 -31.31 11.12
C ILE A 343 -59.74 -32.17 10.65
N THR A 344 -59.45 -33.26 9.94
CA THR A 344 -60.48 -34.25 9.55
C THR A 344 -61.15 -34.91 10.75
N GLY A 345 -60.40 -35.23 11.79
CA GLY A 345 -60.94 -35.80 13.03
C GLY A 345 -61.91 -34.86 13.75
N ILE A 346 -61.54 -33.57 13.83
CA ILE A 346 -62.43 -32.53 14.46
C ILE A 346 -63.67 -32.29 13.65
N ILE A 347 -63.62 -32.29 12.32
CA ILE A 347 -64.77 -32.14 11.44
C ILE A 347 -65.72 -33.35 11.59
N ILE A 348 -65.22 -34.56 11.60
CA ILE A 348 -66.03 -35.78 11.80
C ILE A 348 -66.67 -35.77 13.15
N ALA A 349 -65.99 -35.42 14.23
CA ALA A 349 -66.55 -35.32 15.55
C ALA A 349 -67.69 -34.27 15.62
N ALA A 350 -67.53 -33.11 15.02
CA ALA A 350 -68.54 -32.04 14.96
C ALA A 350 -69.77 -32.51 14.19
N VAL A 351 -69.63 -33.23 13.06
CA VAL A 351 -70.78 -33.79 12.30
C VAL A 351 -71.52 -34.87 13.09
N ILE A 352 -70.83 -35.75 13.81
CA ILE A 352 -71.46 -36.75 14.67
C ILE A 352 -72.24 -36.09 15.82
N ILE A 353 -71.67 -35.05 16.47
CA ILE A 353 -72.35 -34.32 17.54
C ILE A 353 -73.59 -33.64 16.99
N ALA A 354 -73.52 -32.98 15.85
CA ALA A 354 -74.67 -32.35 15.21
C ALA A 354 -75.78 -33.36 14.83
N ALA A 355 -75.37 -34.52 14.30
CA ALA A 355 -76.39 -35.61 14.01
C ALA A 355 -77.04 -36.12 15.26
N VAL A 356 -76.29 -36.34 16.35
CA VAL A 356 -76.87 -36.77 17.65
C VAL A 356 -77.84 -35.75 18.23
N ILE A 357 -77.46 -34.44 18.15
CA ILE A 357 -78.35 -33.37 18.60
C ILE A 357 -79.64 -33.28 17.75
N CYS A 358 -79.54 -33.45 16.42
CA CYS A 358 -80.69 -33.52 15.56
C CYS A 358 -81.57 -34.70 15.84
N TYR A 359 -80.98 -35.86 16.14
CA TYR A 359 -81.73 -37.05 16.52
C TYR A 359 -82.50 -36.91 17.85
N LEU A 360 -81.84 -36.37 18.86
CA LEU A 360 -82.44 -36.09 20.15
C LEU A 360 -83.55 -35.03 20.04
N LEU A 361 -83.35 -33.98 19.27
CA LEU A 361 -84.33 -32.92 18.99
C LEU A 361 -85.57 -33.50 18.25
N ARG A 362 -85.36 -34.39 17.28
CA ARG A 362 -86.50 -35.10 16.58
C ARG A 362 -87.22 -35.99 17.55
N GLY A 363 -86.56 -36.75 18.42
CA GLY A 363 -87.14 -37.54 19.47
C GLY A 363 -87.96 -36.70 20.46
N PHE A 364 -87.40 -35.56 20.86
CA PHE A 364 -88.11 -34.65 21.77
C PHE A 364 -89.36 -34.02 21.11
N LEU A 365 -89.26 -33.62 19.87
CA LEU A 365 -90.37 -33.06 19.08
C LEU A 365 -91.43 -34.09 18.84
N ALA A 366 -91.07 -35.34 18.56
CA ALA A 366 -92.00 -36.47 18.41
C ALA A 366 -92.75 -36.74 19.71
N LYS A 367 -92.08 -36.75 20.85
CA LYS A 367 -92.66 -36.93 22.21
C LYS A 367 -93.53 -35.73 22.61
N TYR A 368 -93.14 -34.51 22.21
CA TYR A 368 -93.95 -33.29 22.42
C TYR A 368 -95.22 -33.27 21.61
N LYS A 369 -95.22 -33.77 20.32
CA LYS A 369 -96.41 -33.94 19.50
C LYS A 369 -97.33 -35.03 20.07
N SER A 370 -96.81 -36.13 20.58
CA SER A 370 -97.57 -37.19 21.20
C SER A 370 -98.29 -36.72 22.47
N ASN A 371 -97.71 -35.78 23.26
CA ASN A 371 -98.35 -35.23 24.47
C ASN A 371 -99.36 -34.12 24.23
N MET A 372 -99.35 -33.51 23.00
CA MET A 372 -100.36 -32.46 22.67
C MET A 372 -101.54 -32.94 21.86
N GLY A 373 -101.71 -34.23 21.57
CA GLY A 373 -102.93 -34.81 21.04
C GLY A 373 -103.31 -34.30 19.65
N ILE A 374 -102.30 -33.97 18.75
CA ILE A 374 -102.53 -33.61 17.38
C ILE A 374 -101.87 -34.64 16.48
#